data_6a93dd175d1f959fe2fd900c5f6efeaf
#
_entry.id   6a93dd175d1f959fe2fd900c5f6efeaf
#
_cell.length_a   1.000
_cell.length_b   1.000
_cell.length_c   1.000
_cell.angle_alpha   90.00
_cell.angle_beta   90.00
_cell.angle_gamma   90.00
#
_symmetry.space_group_name_H-M   'P 1'
#
loop_
_entity.id
_entity.type
_entity.pdbx_description
1 polymer ?
#
loop_
_entity_poly.entity_id
_entity_poly.type
_entity_poly.pdbx_seq_one_letter_code
_entity_poly.pdbx_strand_id
1 'polypeptide(L)'
;MKKKKKKKTEDENYIPKAFRKDKKEQKKKGNKSNKEDKEKKINKKTITIIITICILIVIILGICLGISTHRWKMLAKEMVAFQNSTVIDSDGKEIAKLGCSRKNKPIKLDDVQDNLKNAYIAIEDERFYKHGGIDVKRTGGAIVSYVTHLGKSSYGGSTITQQLVKNLTGDNTDSITRKVKEWWKAEMLETELSKDEVLEAYLNIIYVGPHMYGVE
;
A
#
# COMPACT_ATOMS: atom_id res chain seq x y z
N MET A 1 27.96 -53.00 -91.97
CA MET A 1 28.46 -52.06 -90.93
C MET A 1 27.65 -52.22 -89.66
N LYS A 2 28.26 -52.83 -88.59
CA LYS A 2 27.55 -53.14 -87.34
C LYS A 2 27.81 -52.04 -86.32
N LYS A 3 26.77 -51.28 -85.79
CA LYS A 3 26.85 -50.29 -84.74
C LYS A 3 26.95 -51.03 -83.40
N LYS A 4 28.05 -50.91 -82.64
CA LYS A 4 28.18 -51.31 -81.24
C LYS A 4 27.48 -50.29 -80.33
N LYS A 5 26.41 -50.75 -79.61
CA LYS A 5 25.79 -50.03 -78.53
C LYS A 5 26.68 -50.20 -77.30
N LYS A 6 27.12 -49.07 -76.71
CA LYS A 6 27.81 -49.05 -75.40
C LYS A 6 26.75 -49.25 -74.31
N LYS A 7 26.91 -50.32 -73.48
CA LYS A 7 26.20 -50.54 -72.25
C LYS A 7 26.70 -49.54 -71.18
N LYS A 8 25.83 -48.64 -70.72
CA LYS A 8 26.12 -47.76 -69.62
C LYS A 8 26.01 -48.58 -68.32
N THR A 9 27.07 -48.62 -67.53
CA THR A 9 27.15 -49.32 -66.27
C THR A 9 26.33 -48.50 -65.23
N GLU A 10 25.33 -49.10 -64.61
CA GLU A 10 24.37 -48.55 -63.64
C GLU A 10 24.87 -48.74 -62.19
N ASP A 11 26.16 -48.78 -61.91
CA ASP A 11 26.71 -49.18 -60.59
C ASP A 11 27.35 -48.08 -59.76
N GLU A 12 27.13 -46.79 -60.06
CA GLU A 12 27.83 -45.71 -59.29
C GLU A 12 27.04 -45.09 -58.18
N ASN A 13 25.81 -45.52 -57.81
CA ASN A 13 25.05 -44.88 -56.72
C ASN A 13 24.33 -45.84 -55.76
N TYR A 14 24.90 -47.05 -55.55
CA TYR A 14 24.36 -47.95 -54.55
C TYR A 14 24.78 -47.55 -53.14
N ILE A 15 23.92 -46.79 -52.43
CA ILE A 15 24.08 -46.51 -50.97
C ILE A 15 23.31 -47.66 -50.27
N PRO A 16 23.99 -48.53 -49.49
CA PRO A 16 23.34 -49.58 -48.70
C PRO A 16 22.23 -49.05 -47.80
N LYS A 17 21.14 -49.81 -47.69
CA LYS A 17 19.95 -49.39 -46.87
C LYS A 17 20.31 -49.03 -45.40
N ALA A 18 21.38 -49.62 -44.84
CA ALA A 18 21.92 -49.31 -43.52
C ALA A 18 22.37 -47.85 -43.43
N PHE A 19 23.14 -47.35 -44.40
CA PHE A 19 23.61 -45.96 -44.43
C PHE A 19 22.50 -44.92 -44.65
N ARG A 20 21.38 -45.28 -45.23
CA ARG A 20 20.21 -44.42 -45.39
C ARG A 20 19.44 -44.22 -44.07
N LYS A 21 19.46 -45.23 -43.16
CA LYS A 21 18.84 -45.10 -41.82
C LYS A 21 19.64 -44.14 -40.95
N ASP A 22 20.97 -44.26 -40.90
CA ASP A 22 21.83 -43.43 -40.10
C ASP A 22 21.75 -41.95 -40.50
N LYS A 23 21.74 -41.62 -41.79
CA LYS A 23 21.57 -40.23 -42.27
C LYS A 23 20.20 -39.65 -41.94
N LYS A 24 19.12 -40.46 -41.91
CA LYS A 24 17.78 -39.99 -41.49
C LYS A 24 17.68 -39.77 -39.98
N GLU A 25 18.34 -40.62 -39.17
CA GLU A 25 18.38 -40.43 -37.71
C GLU A 25 19.27 -39.25 -37.30
N GLN A 26 20.40 -39.03 -37.93
CA GLN A 26 21.25 -37.85 -37.67
C GLN A 26 20.57 -36.57 -38.09
N LYS A 27 19.82 -36.49 -39.19
CA LYS A 27 19.01 -35.33 -39.57
C LYS A 27 17.85 -35.09 -38.60
N LYS A 28 17.23 -36.15 -38.06
CA LYS A 28 16.16 -36.00 -37.04
C LYS A 28 16.71 -35.50 -35.69
N LYS A 29 17.89 -36.02 -35.27
CA LYS A 29 18.55 -35.56 -34.03
C LYS A 29 19.03 -34.09 -34.14
N GLY A 30 19.63 -33.71 -35.28
CA GLY A 30 20.05 -32.33 -35.53
C GLY A 30 18.88 -31.32 -35.57
N ASN A 31 17.74 -31.72 -36.16
CA ASN A 31 16.56 -30.86 -36.21
C ASN A 31 15.85 -30.73 -34.85
N LYS A 32 15.91 -31.78 -34.00
CA LYS A 32 15.33 -31.76 -32.66
C LYS A 32 16.14 -30.89 -31.73
N SER A 33 17.49 -30.98 -31.76
CA SER A 33 18.41 -30.14 -31.00
C SER A 33 18.27 -28.67 -31.37
N ASN A 34 18.22 -28.31 -32.66
CA ASN A 34 18.02 -26.94 -33.11
C ASN A 34 16.64 -26.35 -32.74
N LYS A 35 15.61 -27.19 -32.59
CA LYS A 35 14.28 -26.76 -32.16
C LYS A 35 14.22 -26.49 -30.66
N GLU A 36 14.83 -27.37 -29.85
CA GLU A 36 14.94 -27.22 -28.40
C GLU A 36 15.78 -25.99 -28.00
N ASP A 37 16.88 -25.73 -28.73
CA ASP A 37 17.72 -24.54 -28.49
C ASP A 37 17.00 -23.24 -28.88
N LYS A 38 16.18 -23.22 -29.92
CA LYS A 38 15.34 -22.07 -30.28
C LYS A 38 14.22 -21.83 -29.25
N GLU A 39 13.55 -22.88 -28.78
CA GLU A 39 12.52 -22.75 -27.72
C GLU A 39 13.11 -22.28 -26.40
N LYS A 40 14.30 -22.77 -26.02
CA LYS A 40 15.01 -22.27 -24.83
C LYS A 40 15.44 -20.79 -24.95
N LYS A 41 15.86 -20.34 -26.14
CA LYS A 41 16.20 -18.93 -26.38
C LYS A 41 14.99 -18.01 -26.33
N ILE A 42 13.86 -18.45 -26.89
CA ILE A 42 12.60 -17.69 -26.84
C ILE A 42 12.13 -17.56 -25.39
N ASN A 43 12.16 -18.64 -24.60
CA ASN A 43 11.78 -18.61 -23.18
C ASN A 43 12.67 -17.68 -22.34
N LYS A 44 13.99 -17.68 -22.54
CA LYS A 44 14.89 -16.77 -21.80
C LYS A 44 14.59 -15.30 -22.10
N LYS A 45 14.40 -14.93 -23.35
CA LYS A 45 14.05 -13.56 -23.74
C LYS A 45 12.70 -13.13 -23.17
N THR A 46 11.69 -14.00 -23.23
CA THR A 46 10.36 -13.74 -22.68
C THR A 46 10.41 -13.56 -21.16
N ILE A 47 11.15 -14.41 -20.45
CA ILE A 47 11.35 -14.29 -19.00
C ILE A 47 12.05 -12.97 -18.66
N THR A 48 13.09 -12.60 -19.40
CA THR A 48 13.79 -11.30 -19.18
C THR A 48 12.85 -10.11 -19.35
N ILE A 49 12.02 -10.12 -20.40
CA ILE A 49 11.02 -9.06 -20.65
C ILE A 49 10.01 -8.99 -19.49
N ILE A 50 9.49 -10.13 -19.03
CA ILE A 50 8.55 -10.16 -17.90
C ILE A 50 9.19 -9.60 -16.64
N ILE A 51 10.41 -10.01 -16.32
CA ILE A 51 11.14 -9.49 -15.14
C ILE A 51 11.33 -7.97 -15.25
N THR A 52 11.72 -7.45 -16.43
CA THR A 52 11.90 -6.03 -16.65
C THR A 52 10.60 -5.25 -16.46
N ILE A 53 9.49 -5.77 -16.98
CA ILE A 53 8.15 -5.18 -16.80
C ILE A 53 7.76 -5.19 -15.31
N CYS A 54 7.98 -6.28 -14.59
CA CYS A 54 7.70 -6.36 -13.16
C CYS A 54 8.52 -5.32 -12.36
N ILE A 55 9.80 -5.16 -12.68
CA ILE A 55 10.66 -4.15 -12.03
C ILE A 55 10.14 -2.74 -12.31
N LEU A 56 9.77 -2.43 -13.55
CA LEU A 56 9.20 -1.12 -13.91
C LEU A 56 7.90 -0.84 -13.15
N ILE A 57 7.02 -1.83 -13.04
CA ILE A 57 5.78 -1.71 -12.26
C ILE A 57 6.08 -1.41 -10.79
N VAL A 58 7.04 -2.11 -10.18
CA VAL A 58 7.43 -1.86 -8.78
C VAL A 58 7.99 -0.45 -8.60
N ILE A 59 8.81 0.04 -9.54
CA ILE A 59 9.36 1.40 -9.52
C ILE A 59 8.23 2.43 -9.62
N ILE A 60 7.29 2.27 -10.56
CA ILE A 60 6.15 3.17 -10.74
C ILE A 60 5.28 3.18 -9.48
N LEU A 61 4.98 2.01 -8.90
CA LEU A 61 4.24 1.92 -7.65
C LEU A 61 4.97 2.63 -6.50
N GLY A 62 6.29 2.48 -6.40
CA GLY A 62 7.11 3.18 -5.41
C GLY A 62 7.06 4.70 -5.56
N ILE A 63 7.14 5.22 -6.79
CA ILE A 63 7.01 6.66 -7.07
C ILE A 63 5.60 7.17 -6.73
N CYS A 64 4.55 6.45 -7.12
CA CYS A 64 3.17 6.82 -6.80
C CYS A 64 2.91 6.85 -5.29
N LEU A 65 3.43 5.86 -4.55
CA LEU A 65 3.38 5.84 -3.10
C LEU A 65 4.12 7.03 -2.49
N GLY A 66 5.34 7.34 -2.96
CA GLY A 66 6.12 8.49 -2.49
C GLY A 66 5.40 9.82 -2.69
N ILE A 67 4.81 10.06 -3.85
CA ILE A 67 4.01 11.27 -4.13
C ILE A 67 2.78 11.32 -3.21
N SER A 68 2.09 10.19 -3.04
CA SER A 68 0.89 10.12 -2.21
C SER A 68 1.20 10.38 -0.73
N THR A 69 2.31 9.83 -0.20
CA THR A 69 2.75 10.07 1.18
C THR A 69 3.10 11.53 1.41
N HIS A 70 3.85 12.15 0.49
CA HIS A 70 4.23 13.57 0.62
C HIS A 70 2.99 14.48 0.66
N ARG A 71 2.04 14.29 -0.24
CA ARG A 71 0.80 15.07 -0.26
C ARG A 71 -0.03 14.90 1.01
N TRP A 72 -0.10 13.66 1.53
CA TRP A 72 -0.82 13.39 2.77
C TRP A 72 -0.18 14.07 3.97
N LYS A 73 1.15 14.04 4.09
CA LYS A 73 1.88 14.70 5.18
C LYS A 73 1.60 16.20 5.24
N MET A 74 1.64 16.88 4.10
CA MET A 74 1.30 18.31 4.01
C MET A 74 -0.13 18.58 4.47
N LEU A 75 -1.10 17.80 3.93
CA LEU A 75 -2.51 17.95 4.26
C LEU A 75 -2.80 17.65 5.74
N ALA A 76 -2.21 16.59 6.29
CA ALA A 76 -2.42 16.19 7.68
C ALA A 76 -1.95 17.26 8.65
N LYS A 77 -0.81 17.90 8.40
CA LYS A 77 -0.29 18.99 9.22
C LYS A 77 -1.21 20.22 9.20
N GLU A 78 -1.76 20.57 8.03
CA GLU A 78 -2.74 21.65 7.91
C GLU A 78 -4.07 21.32 8.62
N MET A 79 -4.53 20.07 8.51
CA MET A 79 -5.78 19.62 9.15
C MET A 79 -5.71 19.60 10.68
N VAL A 80 -4.55 19.34 11.25
CA VAL A 80 -4.33 19.33 12.71
C VAL A 80 -4.12 20.75 13.24
N ALA A 81 -3.63 21.67 12.42
CA ALA A 81 -3.51 23.07 12.78
C ALA A 81 -4.91 23.74 12.86
N PHE A 82 -5.59 23.58 13.98
CA PHE A 82 -6.90 24.21 14.23
C PHE A 82 -6.74 25.71 14.31
N GLN A 83 -6.96 26.40 13.19
CA GLN A 83 -6.99 27.86 13.17
C GLN A 83 -8.40 28.34 12.88
N ASN A 84 -8.98 29.09 13.83
CA ASN A 84 -10.15 29.89 13.55
C ASN A 84 -9.74 31.05 12.63
N SER A 85 -10.45 31.22 11.51
CA SER A 85 -10.24 32.39 10.66
C SER A 85 -10.82 33.61 11.37
N THR A 86 -9.96 34.61 11.66
CA THR A 86 -10.40 35.87 12.22
C THR A 86 -10.59 36.87 11.09
N VAL A 87 -11.77 37.48 11.04
CA VAL A 87 -12.04 38.63 10.16
C VAL A 87 -11.61 39.87 10.87
N ILE A 88 -10.68 40.62 10.29
CA ILE A 88 -10.19 41.90 10.80
C ILE A 88 -10.65 43.04 9.89
N ASP A 89 -10.87 44.25 10.47
CA ASP A 89 -11.12 45.45 9.68
C ASP A 89 -9.83 46.05 9.12
N SER A 90 -9.96 47.16 8.40
CA SER A 90 -8.81 47.88 7.79
C SER A 90 -7.81 48.41 8.86
N ASP A 91 -8.22 48.53 10.08
CA ASP A 91 -7.42 49.02 11.19
C ASP A 91 -6.81 47.88 12.03
N GLY A 92 -7.00 46.62 11.59
CA GLY A 92 -6.47 45.42 12.25
C GLY A 92 -7.30 44.95 13.43
N LYS A 93 -8.50 45.53 13.68
CA LYS A 93 -9.38 45.14 14.77
C LYS A 93 -10.21 43.92 14.38
N GLU A 94 -10.31 42.97 15.29
CA GLU A 94 -11.13 41.77 15.11
C GLU A 94 -12.62 42.14 15.01
N ILE A 95 -13.26 41.83 13.87
CA ILE A 95 -14.69 42.02 13.64
C ILE A 95 -15.44 40.74 14.00
N ALA A 96 -14.94 39.57 13.58
CA ALA A 96 -15.57 38.28 13.81
C ALA A 96 -14.57 37.16 13.79
N LYS A 97 -14.82 36.10 14.54
CA LYS A 97 -14.16 34.80 14.38
C LYS A 97 -15.06 33.90 13.52
N LEU A 98 -14.59 33.56 12.32
CA LEU A 98 -15.23 32.56 11.51
C LEU A 98 -14.77 31.21 12.04
N GLY A 99 -15.51 30.65 13.00
CA GLY A 99 -15.31 29.28 13.45
C GLY A 99 -15.87 28.32 12.44
N CYS A 100 -15.24 27.16 12.27
CA CYS A 100 -15.93 25.99 11.79
C CYS A 100 -17.19 25.79 12.62
N SER A 101 -18.19 25.08 12.09
CA SER A 101 -19.46 24.73 12.79
C SER A 101 -19.25 24.01 14.14
N ARG A 102 -18.04 23.74 14.54
CA ARG A 102 -17.60 23.21 15.83
C ARG A 102 -17.30 24.39 16.75
N LYS A 103 -18.12 24.57 17.76
CA LYS A 103 -17.95 25.60 18.79
C LYS A 103 -16.84 25.26 19.80
N ASN A 104 -15.74 24.73 19.35
CA ASN A 104 -14.68 24.29 20.28
C ASN A 104 -13.58 25.31 20.34
N LYS A 105 -13.18 25.63 21.54
CA LYS A 105 -11.96 26.39 21.83
C LYS A 105 -10.82 25.37 21.88
N PRO A 106 -9.80 25.50 21.01
CA PRO A 106 -8.67 24.59 21.06
C PRO A 106 -7.99 24.64 22.43
N ILE A 107 -7.81 23.50 23.04
CA ILE A 107 -7.04 23.31 24.28
C ILE A 107 -5.63 22.85 23.95
N LYS A 108 -4.66 23.26 24.77
CA LYS A 108 -3.32 22.74 24.76
C LYS A 108 -3.22 21.50 25.64
N LEU A 109 -2.40 20.56 25.28
CA LEU A 109 -2.23 19.33 26.07
C LEU A 109 -1.76 19.59 27.48
N ASP A 110 -0.95 20.63 27.68
CA ASP A 110 -0.47 21.06 29.00
C ASP A 110 -1.58 21.58 29.92
N ASP A 111 -2.67 22.10 29.34
CA ASP A 111 -3.84 22.58 30.09
C ASP A 111 -4.79 21.44 30.48
N VAL A 112 -4.60 20.22 29.91
CA VAL A 112 -5.43 19.06 30.22
C VAL A 112 -4.89 18.32 31.44
N GLN A 113 -5.78 18.01 32.39
CA GLN A 113 -5.41 17.23 33.57
C GLN A 113 -4.87 15.87 33.23
N ASP A 114 -3.80 15.42 33.87
CA ASP A 114 -3.15 14.11 33.61
C ASP A 114 -4.10 12.94 33.78
N ASN A 115 -5.02 12.99 34.73
CA ASN A 115 -6.03 11.96 34.93
C ASN A 115 -6.92 11.77 33.70
N LEU A 116 -7.28 12.87 33.02
CA LEU A 116 -8.09 12.81 31.81
C LEU A 116 -7.30 12.24 30.64
N LYS A 117 -6.06 12.71 30.41
CA LYS A 117 -5.15 12.13 29.41
C LYS A 117 -4.98 10.64 29.60
N ASN A 118 -4.67 10.23 30.84
CA ASN A 118 -4.44 8.83 31.18
C ASN A 118 -5.70 7.98 31.03
N ALA A 119 -6.89 8.51 31.32
CA ALA A 119 -8.15 7.81 31.12
C ALA A 119 -8.42 7.50 29.64
N TYR A 120 -8.23 8.48 28.74
CA TYR A 120 -8.37 8.25 27.30
C TYR A 120 -7.34 7.22 26.80
N ILE A 121 -6.07 7.35 27.20
CA ILE A 121 -5.02 6.41 26.81
C ILE A 121 -5.35 4.99 27.29
N ALA A 122 -5.77 4.84 28.55
CA ALA A 122 -6.06 3.54 29.12
C ALA A 122 -7.23 2.82 28.44
N ILE A 123 -8.27 3.57 28.06
CA ILE A 123 -9.47 3.03 27.44
C ILE A 123 -9.27 2.80 25.94
N GLU A 124 -8.76 3.80 25.24
CA GLU A 124 -8.71 3.81 23.79
C GLU A 124 -7.44 3.16 23.25
N ASP A 125 -6.29 3.35 23.90
CA ASP A 125 -5.00 2.91 23.40
C ASP A 125 -3.93 2.78 24.50
N GLU A 126 -4.06 1.78 25.37
CA GLU A 126 -3.18 1.57 26.53
C GLU A 126 -1.67 1.63 26.20
N ARG A 127 -1.31 1.30 24.97
CA ARG A 127 0.08 1.29 24.51
C ARG A 127 0.42 2.45 23.58
N PHE A 128 -0.33 3.54 23.63
CA PHE A 128 -0.20 4.69 22.74
C PHE A 128 1.24 5.17 22.55
N TYR A 129 2.01 5.32 23.62
CA TYR A 129 3.40 5.75 23.56
C TYR A 129 4.40 4.66 23.12
N LYS A 130 3.93 3.44 22.81
CA LYS A 130 4.80 2.28 22.52
C LYS A 130 4.75 1.80 21.07
N HIS A 131 3.98 2.44 20.22
CA HIS A 131 3.84 2.10 18.80
C HIS A 131 3.86 3.35 17.92
N GLY A 132 4.02 3.18 16.60
CA GLY A 132 4.06 4.26 15.60
C GLY A 132 2.78 4.32 14.77
N GLY A 133 1.68 4.84 15.32
CA GLY A 133 0.39 4.98 14.61
C GLY A 133 -0.47 3.71 14.62
N ILE A 134 0.12 2.53 14.54
CA ILE A 134 -0.56 1.23 14.56
C ILE A 134 -0.04 0.38 15.72
N ASP A 135 -0.94 -0.12 16.55
CA ASP A 135 -0.63 -1.17 17.50
C ASP A 135 -0.81 -2.54 16.84
N VAL A 136 0.27 -3.12 16.31
CA VAL A 136 0.26 -4.40 15.59
C VAL A 136 -0.29 -5.54 16.46
N LYS A 137 0.03 -5.57 17.77
CA LYS A 137 -0.44 -6.61 18.69
C LYS A 137 -1.94 -6.50 18.92
N ARG A 138 -2.45 -5.29 19.17
CA ARG A 138 -3.88 -5.01 19.38
C ARG A 138 -4.67 -5.25 18.07
N THR A 139 -4.18 -4.73 16.94
CA THR A 139 -4.78 -4.93 15.63
C THR A 139 -4.83 -6.40 15.23
N GLY A 140 -3.73 -7.16 15.45
CA GLY A 140 -3.68 -8.59 15.20
C GLY A 140 -4.67 -9.37 16.08
N GLY A 141 -4.76 -9.03 17.36
CA GLY A 141 -5.75 -9.60 18.27
C GLY A 141 -7.19 -9.34 17.84
N ALA A 142 -7.47 -8.12 17.37
CA ALA A 142 -8.79 -7.76 16.85
C ALA A 142 -9.16 -8.54 15.58
N ILE A 143 -8.21 -8.73 14.65
CA ILE A 143 -8.41 -9.54 13.44
C ILE A 143 -8.68 -11.01 13.81
N VAL A 144 -7.89 -11.59 14.69
CA VAL A 144 -8.10 -12.97 15.16
C VAL A 144 -9.48 -13.09 15.82
N SER A 145 -9.84 -12.16 16.72
CA SER A 145 -11.14 -12.13 17.37
C SER A 145 -12.29 -12.02 16.36
N TYR A 146 -12.16 -11.16 15.35
CA TYR A 146 -13.15 -11.00 14.30
C TYR A 146 -13.37 -12.30 13.51
N VAL A 147 -12.29 -13.00 13.15
CA VAL A 147 -12.36 -14.27 12.41
C VAL A 147 -12.95 -15.38 13.27
N THR A 148 -12.51 -15.50 14.52
CA THR A 148 -12.98 -16.57 15.44
C THR A 148 -14.42 -16.40 15.88
N HIS A 149 -14.92 -15.17 15.98
CA HIS A 149 -16.30 -14.85 16.36
C HIS A 149 -17.21 -14.55 15.17
N LEU A 150 -16.84 -15.02 13.96
CA LEU A 150 -17.67 -14.87 12.74
C LEU A 150 -18.14 -13.44 12.48
N GLY A 151 -17.25 -12.48 12.66
CA GLY A 151 -17.55 -11.06 12.41
C GLY A 151 -18.24 -10.32 13.55
N LYS A 152 -18.52 -10.95 14.67
CA LYS A 152 -19.21 -10.36 15.84
C LYS A 152 -18.24 -9.96 16.97
N SER A 153 -17.04 -9.48 16.62
CA SER A 153 -16.08 -9.04 17.63
C SER A 153 -16.41 -7.63 18.13
N SER A 154 -16.55 -7.47 19.44
CA SER A 154 -16.65 -6.17 20.13
C SER A 154 -15.27 -5.61 20.51
N TYR A 155 -14.18 -6.28 20.12
CA TYR A 155 -12.83 -5.87 20.48
C TYR A 155 -12.36 -4.70 19.61
N GLY A 156 -12.19 -3.52 20.22
CA GLY A 156 -11.69 -2.32 19.55
C GLY A 156 -10.20 -2.40 19.24
N GLY A 157 -9.84 -2.57 17.98
CA GLY A 157 -8.45 -2.67 17.53
C GLY A 157 -7.83 -1.37 17.04
N SER A 158 -8.57 -0.25 17.04
CA SER A 158 -8.09 1.04 16.54
C SER A 158 -7.29 1.79 17.61
N THR A 159 -6.19 2.43 17.19
CA THR A 159 -5.39 3.33 18.04
C THR A 159 -5.97 4.73 18.08
N ILE A 160 -5.53 5.56 19.02
CA ILE A 160 -5.84 7.00 19.10
C ILE A 160 -5.49 7.69 17.77
N THR A 161 -4.32 7.38 17.19
CA THR A 161 -3.89 7.96 15.91
C THR A 161 -4.77 7.55 14.75
N GLN A 162 -5.24 6.31 14.70
CA GLN A 162 -6.19 5.85 13.69
C GLN A 162 -7.55 6.52 13.83
N GLN A 163 -8.03 6.73 15.05
CA GLN A 163 -9.27 7.46 15.34
C GLN A 163 -9.13 8.94 14.94
N LEU A 164 -7.99 9.58 15.24
CA LEU A 164 -7.67 10.92 14.79
C LEU A 164 -7.75 11.04 13.27
N VAL A 165 -7.09 10.15 12.53
CA VAL A 165 -7.13 10.11 11.05
C VAL A 165 -8.55 9.94 10.53
N LYS A 166 -9.33 9.04 11.13
CA LYS A 166 -10.74 8.83 10.75
C LYS A 166 -11.56 10.11 10.93
N ASN A 167 -11.42 10.79 12.06
CA ASN A 167 -12.14 12.03 12.36
C ASN A 167 -11.71 13.19 11.44
N LEU A 168 -10.43 13.30 11.12
CA LEU A 168 -9.89 14.32 10.21
C LEU A 168 -10.37 14.10 8.77
N THR A 169 -10.44 12.86 8.31
CA THR A 169 -10.83 12.55 6.93
C THR A 169 -12.33 12.47 6.73
N GLY A 170 -13.12 12.31 7.79
CA GLY A 170 -14.58 12.14 7.72
C GLY A 170 -15.02 10.87 7.00
N ASP A 171 -14.11 9.98 6.65
CA ASP A 171 -14.43 8.73 5.94
C ASP A 171 -14.95 7.67 6.93
N ASN A 172 -16.27 7.53 6.97
CA ASN A 172 -16.96 6.57 7.83
C ASN A 172 -17.42 5.32 7.07
N THR A 173 -16.95 5.10 5.83
CA THR A 173 -17.32 3.91 5.05
C THR A 173 -16.81 2.64 5.74
N ASP A 174 -17.66 1.61 5.79
CA ASP A 174 -17.26 0.32 6.36
C ASP A 174 -16.65 -0.57 5.27
N SER A 175 -15.34 -0.42 5.06
CA SER A 175 -14.60 -1.20 4.06
C SER A 175 -13.16 -1.50 4.51
N ILE A 176 -12.65 -2.65 4.08
CA ILE A 176 -11.27 -3.05 4.32
C ILE A 176 -10.29 -2.06 3.69
N THR A 177 -10.58 -1.58 2.49
CA THR A 177 -9.74 -0.61 1.77
C THR A 177 -9.61 0.71 2.53
N ARG A 178 -10.71 1.20 3.13
CA ARG A 178 -10.66 2.35 4.03
C ARG A 178 -9.75 2.08 5.22
N LYS A 179 -9.88 0.91 5.86
CA LYS A 179 -9.08 0.58 7.04
C LYS A 179 -7.58 0.49 6.74
N VAL A 180 -7.22 -0.07 5.60
CA VAL A 180 -5.81 -0.10 5.15
C VAL A 180 -5.28 1.32 4.89
N LYS A 181 -6.07 2.19 4.26
CA LYS A 181 -5.71 3.60 4.07
C LYS A 181 -5.57 4.35 5.39
N GLU A 182 -6.45 4.08 6.36
CA GLU A 182 -6.40 4.66 7.71
C GLU A 182 -5.10 4.26 8.42
N TRP A 183 -4.71 2.98 8.36
CA TRP A 183 -3.46 2.50 8.94
C TRP A 183 -2.25 3.21 8.37
N TRP A 184 -2.16 3.24 7.04
CA TRP A 184 -1.07 3.92 6.36
C TRP A 184 -0.99 5.42 6.70
N LYS A 185 -2.14 6.10 6.75
CA LYS A 185 -2.21 7.51 7.12
C LYS A 185 -1.84 7.76 8.57
N ALA A 186 -2.22 6.86 9.49
CA ALA A 186 -1.87 6.95 10.90
C ALA A 186 -0.35 6.83 11.11
N GLU A 187 0.30 5.90 10.42
CA GLU A 187 1.76 5.76 10.47
C GLU A 187 2.46 7.00 9.90
N MET A 188 1.98 7.53 8.77
CA MET A 188 2.53 8.75 8.18
C MET A 188 2.32 9.98 9.08
N LEU A 189 1.20 10.07 9.78
CA LEU A 189 0.93 11.18 10.70
C LEU A 189 1.96 11.22 11.84
N GLU A 190 2.31 10.09 12.42
CA GLU A 190 3.32 9.98 13.47
C GLU A 190 4.77 10.14 13.00
N THR A 191 5.02 10.22 11.69
CA THR A 191 6.33 10.69 11.20
C THR A 191 6.46 12.21 11.20
N GLU A 192 5.33 12.94 11.28
CA GLU A 192 5.29 14.40 11.23
C GLU A 192 4.95 15.03 12.58
N LEU A 193 4.19 14.33 13.42
CA LEU A 193 3.74 14.80 14.72
C LEU A 193 4.28 13.91 15.83
N SER A 194 4.65 14.52 16.94
CA SER A 194 4.94 13.82 18.20
C SER A 194 3.69 13.18 18.78
N LYS A 195 3.87 12.25 19.71
CA LYS A 195 2.76 11.61 20.43
C LYS A 195 1.88 12.60 21.16
N ASP A 196 2.49 13.61 21.75
CA ASP A 196 1.77 14.66 22.50
C ASP A 196 0.95 15.55 21.55
N GLU A 197 1.49 15.90 20.39
CA GLU A 197 0.74 16.62 19.35
C GLU A 197 -0.43 15.79 18.80
N VAL A 198 -0.24 14.48 18.61
CA VAL A 198 -1.33 13.57 18.21
C VAL A 198 -2.41 13.49 19.27
N LEU A 199 -2.03 13.39 20.55
CA LEU A 199 -2.98 13.33 21.67
C LEU A 199 -3.74 14.66 21.81
N GLU A 200 -3.05 15.79 21.72
CA GLU A 200 -3.64 17.13 21.72
C GLU A 200 -4.68 17.26 20.60
N ALA A 201 -4.30 16.92 19.37
CA ALA A 201 -5.20 16.96 18.23
C ALA A 201 -6.41 16.05 18.42
N TYR A 202 -6.21 14.85 18.94
CA TYR A 202 -7.27 13.89 19.21
C TYR A 202 -8.27 14.45 20.24
N LEU A 203 -7.80 14.95 21.37
CA LEU A 203 -8.64 15.52 22.44
C LEU A 203 -9.42 16.74 21.97
N ASN A 204 -8.92 17.47 20.99
CA ASN A 204 -9.60 18.62 20.40
C ASN A 204 -10.72 18.25 19.42
N ILE A 205 -10.71 17.04 18.83
CA ILE A 205 -11.68 16.68 17.79
C ILE A 205 -12.60 15.52 18.14
N ILE A 206 -12.31 14.81 19.23
CA ILE A 206 -13.13 13.66 19.61
C ILE A 206 -14.58 14.10 19.87
N TYR A 207 -15.51 13.28 19.36
CA TYR A 207 -16.94 13.47 19.62
C TYR A 207 -17.26 12.96 21.03
N VAL A 208 -17.72 13.84 21.90
CA VAL A 208 -18.05 13.53 23.30
C VAL A 208 -19.56 13.60 23.60
N GLY A 209 -20.37 14.10 22.64
CA GLY A 209 -21.82 14.18 22.81
C GLY A 209 -22.50 14.99 21.70
N PRO A 210 -23.83 15.11 21.70
CA PRO A 210 -24.57 15.83 20.66
C PRO A 210 -24.05 17.24 20.48
N HIS A 211 -23.46 17.51 19.31
CA HIS A 211 -22.82 18.78 18.92
C HIS A 211 -21.61 19.18 19.80
N MET A 212 -21.09 18.27 20.62
CA MET A 212 -19.91 18.51 21.45
C MET A 212 -18.71 17.71 20.91
N TYR A 213 -17.66 18.44 20.66
CA TYR A 213 -16.38 17.91 20.19
C TYR A 213 -15.27 18.49 21.07
N GLY A 214 -14.27 17.67 21.37
CA GLY A 214 -13.21 18.05 22.27
C GLY A 214 -13.57 17.91 23.73
N VAL A 215 -12.57 18.03 24.58
CA VAL A 215 -12.67 17.79 26.04
C VAL A 215 -12.58 19.10 26.88
N GLU A 216 -12.91 20.23 26.27
CA GLU A 216 -12.95 21.51 26.97
C GLU A 216 -13.90 21.51 28.18
#